data_85fda3b69337ebea5d7cd4f02d6473c5
#
_entry.id   85fda3b69337ebea5d7cd4f02d6473c5
#
_cell.length_a   1.000
_cell.length_b   1.000
_cell.length_c   1.000
_cell.angle_alpha   90.00
_cell.angle_beta   90.00
_cell.angle_gamma   90.00
#
_symmetry.space_group_name_H-M   'P 1'
#
loop_
_entity.id
_entity.type
_entity.pdbx_description
1 polymer ?
#
loop_
_entity_poly.entity_id
_entity_poly.type
_entity_poly.pdbx_seq_one_letter_code
_entity_poly.pdbx_strand_id
1 'polypeptide(L)'
;MNQTVKLSLYVIVLFSLTACEGFFGKKTSTDFIEVPEYSPKEVAYVPVQPALTDFVNPVDIIAGFDELMYVVDDATEEIISMDESGRILKRFKLQGVKSIAQNRRLDLLAIGTIETKVAGQDFVVNCIYKVDMHGPGANFGLEYARVVDTIIHPFYFKTTFSSSDAQVSLNKIAVLEDNRFYVTRSGTDNNPQKFGGPDDAVLLFGSDGKYLTPVSVNTPSGLFRNYFKQPVGISSFVQPPQISAGGPDHFVFTSISENTSIKVQIIDYIETDFGANYEPRILFESDATVSDGNLTEPNKFSEPVSTLVTGDGTNFIFVVDRSKDSFYQFTVTGLEGVKPPTGAASVKYQLASFGGKGTGLSQFNKPTAVAYKNRIVWICDAGNQRVLRFKLTTDFQ
;
A
#
# COMPACT_ATOMS: atom_id res chain seq x y z
N MET A 1 -51.53 -17.97 -72.24
CA MET A 1 -50.90 -16.98 -71.33
C MET A 1 -50.11 -16.07 -72.22
N ASN A 2 -50.60 -14.85 -72.41
CA ASN A 2 -50.11 -13.88 -73.38
C ASN A 2 -48.65 -13.48 -73.14
N GLN A 3 -47.89 -13.27 -74.23
CA GLN A 3 -46.48 -12.83 -74.17
C GLN A 3 -46.27 -11.58 -73.32
N THR A 4 -47.24 -10.69 -73.28
CA THR A 4 -47.24 -9.48 -72.41
C THR A 4 -47.25 -9.81 -70.93
N VAL A 5 -47.94 -10.85 -70.49
CA VAL A 5 -47.93 -11.25 -69.05
C VAL A 5 -46.61 -11.88 -68.63
N LYS A 6 -45.93 -12.61 -69.54
CA LYS A 6 -44.61 -13.16 -69.27
C LYS A 6 -43.53 -12.03 -69.17
N LEU A 7 -43.63 -11.03 -70.06
CA LEU A 7 -42.70 -9.91 -70.02
C LEU A 7 -42.87 -9.07 -68.77
N SER A 8 -44.07 -8.80 -68.31
CA SER A 8 -44.35 -8.11 -67.05
C SER A 8 -43.85 -8.87 -65.83
N LEU A 9 -43.94 -10.20 -65.82
CA LEU A 9 -43.45 -11.03 -64.72
C LEU A 9 -41.91 -11.02 -64.63
N TYR A 10 -41.22 -11.03 -65.79
CA TYR A 10 -39.75 -10.91 -65.84
C TYR A 10 -39.25 -9.54 -65.37
N VAL A 11 -39.92 -8.46 -65.69
CA VAL A 11 -39.58 -7.11 -65.28
C VAL A 11 -39.79 -6.95 -63.79
N ILE A 12 -40.85 -7.53 -63.21
CA ILE A 12 -41.07 -7.48 -61.73
C ILE A 12 -40.01 -8.30 -60.98
N VAL A 13 -39.63 -9.47 -61.54
CA VAL A 13 -38.54 -10.29 -60.90
C VAL A 13 -37.20 -9.63 -61.04
N LEU A 14 -36.88 -8.92 -62.13
CA LEU A 14 -35.62 -8.12 -62.22
C LEU A 14 -35.58 -6.93 -61.28
N PHE A 15 -36.71 -6.25 -61.05
CA PHE A 15 -36.77 -5.13 -60.09
C PHE A 15 -36.70 -5.60 -58.64
N SER A 16 -37.12 -6.81 -58.29
CA SER A 16 -37.02 -7.36 -56.96
C SER A 16 -35.58 -7.78 -56.59
N LEU A 17 -34.69 -8.02 -57.57
CA LEU A 17 -33.30 -8.39 -57.34
C LEU A 17 -32.37 -7.17 -57.09
N THR A 18 -32.80 -5.98 -57.50
CA THR A 18 -32.02 -4.75 -57.29
C THR A 18 -32.43 -3.98 -56.03
N ALA A 19 -33.52 -4.37 -55.37
CA ALA A 19 -34.05 -3.70 -54.17
C ALA A 19 -33.46 -4.23 -52.87
N CYS A 20 -32.61 -5.27 -52.89
CA CYS A 20 -32.09 -5.87 -51.66
C CYS A 20 -30.92 -5.11 -51.01
N GLU A 21 -30.19 -4.24 -51.71
CA GLU A 21 -29.09 -3.51 -51.14
C GLU A 21 -29.51 -2.30 -50.25
N GLY A 22 -30.72 -1.77 -50.46
CA GLY A 22 -31.24 -0.65 -49.67
C GLY A 22 -31.97 -1.07 -48.38
N PHE A 23 -32.41 -2.34 -48.29
CA PHE A 23 -33.23 -2.81 -47.16
C PHE A 23 -32.40 -3.36 -45.98
N PHE A 24 -31.18 -3.85 -46.25
CA PHE A 24 -30.26 -4.36 -45.20
C PHE A 24 -29.20 -3.38 -44.75
N GLY A 25 -29.32 -2.11 -45.06
CA GLY A 25 -28.36 -1.08 -44.71
C GLY A 25 -27.01 -1.26 -45.43
N LYS A 26 -26.31 -0.20 -45.72
CA LYS A 26 -24.92 -0.28 -46.19
C LYS A 26 -24.11 -0.95 -45.09
N LYS A 27 -23.32 -1.96 -45.39
CA LYS A 27 -22.24 -2.39 -44.48
C LYS A 27 -21.41 -1.17 -44.16
N THR A 28 -21.57 -0.67 -42.96
CA THR A 28 -20.70 0.38 -42.46
C THR A 28 -19.30 -0.24 -42.38
N SER A 29 -18.39 0.22 -43.22
CA SER A 29 -16.98 -0.15 -43.09
C SER A 29 -16.56 0.18 -41.67
N THR A 30 -16.06 -0.79 -40.92
CA THR A 30 -15.47 -0.57 -39.59
C THR A 30 -14.01 -0.23 -39.70
N ASP A 31 -13.48 0.01 -40.90
CA ASP A 31 -12.06 0.31 -41.15
C ASP A 31 -11.62 1.65 -40.53
N PHE A 32 -12.58 2.50 -40.13
CA PHE A 32 -12.29 3.74 -39.37
C PHE A 32 -12.31 3.54 -37.86
N ILE A 33 -12.74 2.38 -37.36
CA ILE A 33 -12.62 2.01 -35.96
C ILE A 33 -11.21 1.45 -35.82
N GLU A 34 -10.25 2.32 -35.51
CA GLU A 34 -8.98 1.91 -34.96
C GLU A 34 -9.30 1.24 -33.61
N VAL A 35 -9.48 -0.06 -33.61
CA VAL A 35 -9.41 -0.84 -32.37
C VAL A 35 -7.96 -0.71 -31.94
N PRO A 36 -7.65 -0.07 -30.81
CA PRO A 36 -6.29 -0.05 -30.33
C PRO A 36 -5.84 -1.51 -30.24
N GLU A 37 -4.90 -1.90 -31.10
CA GLU A 37 -4.19 -3.15 -30.91
C GLU A 37 -3.40 -2.97 -29.61
N TYR A 38 -3.98 -3.39 -28.49
CA TYR A 38 -3.23 -3.57 -27.28
C TYR A 38 -2.13 -4.57 -27.60
N SER A 39 -0.93 -4.05 -27.76
CA SER A 39 0.23 -4.92 -27.88
C SER A 39 0.23 -5.84 -26.64
N PRO A 40 0.12 -7.17 -26.78
CA PRO A 40 0.09 -8.08 -25.62
C PRO A 40 1.40 -8.08 -24.82
N LYS A 41 2.30 -7.16 -25.11
CA LYS A 41 3.62 -6.99 -24.50
C LYS A 41 3.72 -5.74 -23.61
N GLU A 42 2.70 -4.93 -23.53
CA GLU A 42 2.74 -3.71 -22.70
C GLU A 42 2.40 -4.07 -21.26
N VAL A 43 3.37 -3.90 -20.36
CA VAL A 43 3.19 -4.10 -18.93
C VAL A 43 2.65 -2.81 -18.34
N ALA A 44 1.42 -2.82 -17.87
CA ALA A 44 0.77 -1.66 -17.27
C ALA A 44 -0.26 -2.09 -16.22
N TYR A 45 -0.54 -1.21 -15.28
CA TYR A 45 -1.65 -1.37 -14.35
C TYR A 45 -2.95 -0.89 -14.96
N VAL A 46 -3.95 -1.78 -14.99
CA VAL A 46 -5.30 -1.50 -15.49
C VAL A 46 -6.25 -1.33 -14.31
N PRO A 47 -7.05 -0.25 -14.26
CA PRO A 47 -8.01 -0.04 -13.17
C PRO A 47 -9.10 -1.10 -13.16
N VAL A 48 -9.35 -1.68 -11.97
CA VAL A 48 -10.44 -2.61 -11.70
C VAL A 48 -11.66 -1.82 -11.23
N GLN A 49 -12.73 -1.87 -11.98
CA GLN A 49 -13.96 -1.15 -11.70
C GLN A 49 -14.93 -1.93 -10.78
N PRO A 50 -15.82 -1.24 -10.05
CA PRO A 50 -15.91 0.21 -9.87
C PRO A 50 -14.86 0.74 -8.90
N ALA A 51 -14.58 2.05 -8.93
CA ALA A 51 -13.91 2.73 -7.84
C ALA A 51 -14.77 2.64 -6.57
N LEU A 52 -14.15 2.47 -5.41
CA LEU A 52 -14.88 2.37 -4.14
C LEU A 52 -14.94 3.76 -3.50
N THR A 53 -16.14 4.31 -3.29
CA THR A 53 -16.37 5.72 -2.91
C THR A 53 -17.08 5.88 -1.58
N ASP A 54 -17.27 4.81 -0.80
CA ASP A 54 -18.00 4.86 0.47
C ASP A 54 -17.11 5.31 1.65
N PHE A 55 -16.23 6.29 1.42
CA PHE A 55 -15.26 6.85 2.36
C PHE A 55 -15.32 8.37 2.38
N VAL A 56 -14.89 8.96 3.50
CA VAL A 56 -14.75 10.42 3.66
C VAL A 56 -13.28 10.83 3.53
N ASN A 57 -12.37 10.15 4.22
CA ASN A 57 -10.93 10.35 4.10
C ASN A 57 -10.18 9.03 4.37
N PRO A 58 -10.05 8.14 3.37
CA PRO A 58 -9.37 6.86 3.55
C PRO A 58 -7.85 7.10 3.62
N VAL A 59 -7.25 6.90 4.80
CA VAL A 59 -5.83 7.22 5.04
C VAL A 59 -4.93 6.00 5.11
N ASP A 60 -5.47 4.83 5.43
CA ASP A 60 -4.71 3.58 5.49
C ASP A 60 -5.51 2.40 4.96
N ILE A 61 -4.81 1.40 4.43
CA ILE A 61 -5.40 0.17 3.93
C ILE A 61 -4.43 -1.00 4.10
N ILE A 62 -4.93 -2.14 4.54
CA ILE A 62 -4.17 -3.40 4.60
C ILE A 62 -4.98 -4.56 4.04
N ALA A 63 -4.28 -5.58 3.56
CA ALA A 63 -4.81 -6.92 3.40
C ALA A 63 -4.63 -7.68 4.71
N GLY A 64 -5.67 -8.35 5.18
CA GLY A 64 -5.63 -9.20 6.37
C GLY A 64 -5.18 -10.62 6.06
N PHE A 65 -4.63 -11.33 7.06
CA PHE A 65 -4.37 -12.77 7.00
C PHE A 65 -5.66 -13.61 7.03
N ASP A 66 -6.78 -12.97 7.35
CA ASP A 66 -8.15 -13.51 7.33
C ASP A 66 -8.86 -13.33 5.97
N GLU A 67 -8.11 -13.00 4.93
CA GLU A 67 -8.61 -12.81 3.57
C GLU A 67 -9.51 -11.57 3.38
N LEU A 68 -9.59 -10.67 4.36
CA LEU A 68 -10.35 -9.42 4.26
C LEU A 68 -9.43 -8.22 3.96
N MET A 69 -10.03 -7.16 3.46
CA MET A 69 -9.40 -5.84 3.34
C MET A 69 -9.88 -4.96 4.48
N TYR A 70 -8.97 -4.18 5.05
CA TYR A 70 -9.29 -3.21 6.10
C TYR A 70 -8.84 -1.82 5.69
N VAL A 71 -9.75 -0.86 5.77
CA VAL A 71 -9.49 0.57 5.49
C VAL A 71 -9.67 1.37 6.76
N VAL A 72 -8.80 2.33 6.98
CA VAL A 72 -8.99 3.38 7.99
C VAL A 72 -9.52 4.62 7.33
N ASP A 73 -10.65 5.11 7.80
CA ASP A 73 -11.21 6.41 7.48
C ASP A 73 -11.06 7.32 8.72
N ASP A 74 -10.08 8.21 8.71
CA ASP A 74 -9.75 9.02 9.88
C ASP A 74 -10.76 10.15 10.11
N ALA A 75 -11.46 10.59 9.08
CA ALA A 75 -12.52 11.61 9.21
C ALA A 75 -13.76 11.08 9.94
N THR A 76 -14.03 9.78 9.83
CA THR A 76 -15.11 9.12 10.57
C THR A 76 -14.62 8.37 11.81
N GLU A 77 -13.30 8.31 12.02
CA GLU A 77 -12.64 7.53 13.08
C GLU A 77 -13.04 6.04 13.02
N GLU A 78 -13.06 5.45 11.83
CA GLU A 78 -13.52 4.09 11.63
C GLU A 78 -12.46 3.19 11.00
N ILE A 79 -12.43 1.93 11.46
CA ILE A 79 -11.86 0.80 10.74
C ILE A 79 -13.00 0.13 9.98
N ILE A 80 -12.82 -0.08 8.69
CA ILE A 80 -13.84 -0.60 7.78
C ILE A 80 -13.32 -1.92 7.20
N SER A 81 -14.01 -3.04 7.45
CA SER A 81 -13.71 -4.31 6.81
C SER A 81 -14.49 -4.47 5.51
N MET A 82 -13.84 -5.02 4.50
CA MET A 82 -14.40 -5.27 3.17
C MET A 82 -13.97 -6.65 2.66
N ASP A 83 -14.79 -7.23 1.80
CA ASP A 83 -14.38 -8.35 0.99
C ASP A 83 -13.55 -7.91 -0.24
N GLU A 84 -13.03 -8.86 -1.00
CA GLU A 84 -12.21 -8.60 -2.18
C GLU A 84 -12.95 -7.86 -3.31
N SER A 85 -14.28 -7.94 -3.34
CA SER A 85 -15.10 -7.17 -4.29
C SER A 85 -15.18 -5.69 -3.93
N GLY A 86 -14.83 -5.33 -2.69
CA GLY A 86 -14.95 -3.99 -2.13
C GLY A 86 -16.27 -3.75 -1.40
N ARG A 87 -17.06 -4.81 -1.18
CA ARG A 87 -18.29 -4.69 -0.39
C ARG A 87 -17.93 -4.53 1.09
N ILE A 88 -18.44 -3.47 1.70
CA ILE A 88 -18.27 -3.21 3.13
C ILE A 88 -19.05 -4.27 3.93
N LEU A 89 -18.36 -4.90 4.87
CA LEU A 89 -18.91 -5.91 5.77
C LEU A 89 -19.26 -5.29 7.12
N LYS A 90 -18.34 -4.50 7.69
CA LYS A 90 -18.52 -3.88 9.01
C LYS A 90 -17.70 -2.60 9.14
N ARG A 91 -18.14 -1.72 10.04
CA ARG A 91 -17.43 -0.51 10.50
C ARG A 91 -17.26 -0.59 12.02
N PHE A 92 -16.10 -0.23 12.52
CA PHE A 92 -15.76 -0.20 13.93
C PHE A 92 -15.14 1.15 14.27
N LYS A 93 -15.77 1.89 15.19
CA LYS A 93 -15.27 3.20 15.64
C LYS A 93 -14.12 3.05 16.61
N LEU A 94 -13.05 3.81 16.38
CA LEU A 94 -11.88 3.83 17.23
C LEU A 94 -11.27 5.24 17.24
N GLN A 95 -11.17 5.85 18.40
CA GLN A 95 -10.79 7.25 18.60
C GLN A 95 -9.42 7.56 17.97
N GLY A 96 -9.38 8.56 17.09
CA GLY A 96 -8.20 9.08 16.44
C GLY A 96 -7.44 8.06 15.60
N VAL A 97 -8.09 6.98 15.14
CA VAL A 97 -7.45 5.93 14.35
C VAL A 97 -6.90 6.50 13.03
N LYS A 98 -5.64 6.16 12.71
CA LYS A 98 -4.97 6.62 11.47
C LYS A 98 -4.14 5.57 10.77
N SER A 99 -3.82 4.46 11.43
CA SER A 99 -3.08 3.35 10.82
C SER A 99 -3.38 2.05 11.53
N ILE A 100 -3.34 0.95 10.78
CA ILE A 100 -3.60 -0.40 11.29
C ILE A 100 -2.58 -1.40 10.75
N ALA A 101 -2.44 -2.51 11.47
CA ALA A 101 -1.80 -3.74 11.02
C ALA A 101 -2.54 -4.93 11.65
N GLN A 102 -2.57 -6.08 10.97
CA GLN A 102 -3.09 -7.31 11.54
C GLN A 102 -1.94 -8.23 11.92
N ASN A 103 -2.01 -8.82 13.11
CA ASN A 103 -1.03 -9.79 13.56
C ASN A 103 -1.40 -11.22 13.08
N ARG A 104 -0.51 -12.21 13.32
CA ARG A 104 -0.73 -13.61 12.92
C ARG A 104 -1.80 -14.33 13.75
N ARG A 105 -2.28 -13.69 14.82
CA ARG A 105 -3.43 -14.15 15.61
C ARG A 105 -4.73 -13.54 15.15
N LEU A 106 -4.68 -12.77 14.06
CA LEU A 106 -5.79 -12.03 13.44
C LEU A 106 -6.31 -10.86 14.29
N ASP A 107 -5.60 -10.44 15.35
CA ASP A 107 -5.94 -9.21 16.07
C ASP A 107 -5.47 -7.99 15.27
N LEU A 108 -6.13 -6.84 15.43
CA LEU A 108 -5.65 -5.59 14.87
C LEU A 108 -4.82 -4.82 15.90
N LEU A 109 -3.71 -4.27 15.43
CA LEU A 109 -2.97 -3.22 16.09
C LEU A 109 -3.30 -1.91 15.39
N ALA A 110 -3.82 -0.92 16.11
CA ALA A 110 -4.27 0.33 15.52
C ALA A 110 -3.60 1.52 16.21
N ILE A 111 -2.94 2.39 15.45
CA ILE A 111 -2.48 3.67 15.94
C ILE A 111 -3.68 4.61 16.00
N GLY A 112 -3.86 5.21 17.16
CA GLY A 112 -4.89 6.20 17.41
C GLY A 112 -4.46 7.21 18.46
N THR A 113 -5.42 7.86 19.06
CA THR A 113 -5.21 8.84 20.13
C THR A 113 -6.09 8.52 21.33
N ILE A 114 -5.61 8.87 22.51
CA ILE A 114 -6.36 8.74 23.75
C ILE A 114 -6.21 10.00 24.59
N GLU A 115 -7.30 10.41 25.23
CA GLU A 115 -7.26 11.43 26.24
C GLU A 115 -6.72 10.85 27.55
N THR A 116 -5.71 11.49 28.12
CA THR A 116 -5.09 11.08 29.37
C THR A 116 -4.79 12.27 30.27
N LYS A 117 -4.77 12.04 31.58
CA LYS A 117 -4.50 13.09 32.55
C LYS A 117 -3.15 12.85 33.21
N VAL A 118 -2.26 13.83 33.10
CA VAL A 118 -0.92 13.79 33.70
C VAL A 118 -0.74 15.03 34.60
N ALA A 119 -0.43 14.81 35.88
CA ALA A 119 -0.27 15.87 36.88
C ALA A 119 -1.46 16.86 36.92
N GLY A 120 -2.67 16.38 36.68
CA GLY A 120 -3.89 17.18 36.69
C GLY A 120 -4.23 17.92 35.40
N GLN A 121 -3.38 17.82 34.37
CA GLN A 121 -3.61 18.40 33.03
C GLN A 121 -4.08 17.33 32.06
N ASP A 122 -5.04 17.69 31.21
CA ASP A 122 -5.55 16.81 30.16
C ASP A 122 -4.69 16.92 28.89
N PHE A 123 -4.34 15.77 28.31
CA PHE A 123 -3.56 15.63 27.08
C PHE A 123 -4.24 14.64 26.15
N VAL A 124 -4.17 14.91 24.85
CA VAL A 124 -4.42 13.93 23.80
C VAL A 124 -3.07 13.40 23.31
N VAL A 125 -2.85 12.10 23.45
CA VAL A 125 -1.56 11.49 23.12
C VAL A 125 -1.76 10.32 22.17
N ASN A 126 -0.71 10.01 21.39
CA ASN A 126 -0.72 8.84 20.53
C ASN A 126 -0.72 7.55 21.35
N CYS A 127 -1.44 6.56 20.89
CA CYS A 127 -1.47 5.22 21.47
C CYS A 127 -1.54 4.16 20.38
N ILE A 128 -1.29 2.91 20.78
CA ILE A 128 -1.53 1.73 19.97
C ILE A 128 -2.61 0.92 20.68
N TYR A 129 -3.75 0.81 20.06
CA TYR A 129 -4.82 -0.05 20.51
C TYR A 129 -4.58 -1.49 20.05
N LYS A 130 -4.76 -2.46 20.95
CA LYS A 130 -4.86 -3.88 20.63
C LYS A 130 -6.34 -4.23 20.55
N VAL A 131 -6.80 -4.59 19.36
CA VAL A 131 -8.20 -4.89 19.08
C VAL A 131 -8.34 -6.37 18.82
N ASP A 132 -8.99 -7.07 19.73
CA ASP A 132 -9.37 -8.46 19.57
C ASP A 132 -10.64 -8.55 18.74
N MET A 133 -10.63 -9.41 17.72
CA MET A 133 -11.75 -9.63 16.80
C MET A 133 -12.45 -10.99 17.03
N HIS A 134 -12.08 -11.73 18.08
CA HIS A 134 -12.69 -13.02 18.38
C HIS A 134 -14.01 -12.83 19.13
N GLY A 135 -15.06 -13.46 18.61
CA GLY A 135 -16.38 -13.58 19.23
C GLY A 135 -16.56 -14.86 20.03
N PRO A 136 -17.77 -15.09 20.56
CA PRO A 136 -18.09 -16.34 21.25
C PRO A 136 -17.96 -17.57 20.33
N GLY A 137 -17.39 -18.64 20.85
CA GLY A 137 -17.18 -19.86 20.08
C GLY A 137 -16.12 -19.71 19.00
N ALA A 138 -16.46 -20.05 17.76
CA ALA A 138 -15.59 -19.91 16.58
C ALA A 138 -15.89 -18.65 15.75
N ASN A 139 -16.66 -17.72 16.27
CA ASN A 139 -17.00 -16.47 15.56
C ASN A 139 -15.80 -15.54 15.55
N PHE A 140 -15.61 -14.86 14.40
CA PHE A 140 -14.52 -13.95 14.18
C PHE A 140 -14.97 -12.84 13.22
N GLY A 141 -14.43 -11.62 13.42
CA GLY A 141 -14.67 -10.49 12.53
C GLY A 141 -14.79 -9.17 13.27
N LEU A 142 -14.84 -8.09 12.49
CA LEU A 142 -14.90 -6.73 13.02
C LEU A 142 -16.20 -6.44 13.81
N GLU A 143 -17.25 -7.24 13.62
CA GLU A 143 -18.48 -7.19 14.42
C GLU A 143 -18.29 -7.57 15.90
N TYR A 144 -17.22 -8.31 16.23
CA TYR A 144 -16.86 -8.70 17.59
C TYR A 144 -15.71 -7.86 18.14
N ALA A 145 -15.23 -6.90 17.37
CA ALA A 145 -14.06 -6.08 17.71
C ALA A 145 -14.22 -5.38 19.06
N ARG A 146 -13.22 -5.50 19.90
CA ARG A 146 -13.11 -4.80 21.19
C ARG A 146 -11.66 -4.44 21.47
N VAL A 147 -11.44 -3.27 22.04
CA VAL A 147 -10.13 -2.88 22.56
C VAL A 147 -9.85 -3.71 23.81
N VAL A 148 -8.76 -4.48 23.82
CA VAL A 148 -8.35 -5.32 24.94
C VAL A 148 -7.13 -4.78 25.67
N ASP A 149 -6.34 -3.92 25.00
CA ASP A 149 -5.17 -3.26 25.59
C ASP A 149 -4.87 -1.96 24.86
N THR A 150 -4.18 -1.04 25.55
CA THR A 150 -3.79 0.27 25.00
C THR A 150 -2.37 0.63 25.43
N ILE A 151 -1.45 0.70 24.49
CA ILE A 151 -0.07 1.12 24.72
C ILE A 151 0.00 2.63 24.53
N ILE A 152 0.13 3.37 25.63
CA ILE A 152 0.06 4.84 25.63
C ILE A 152 1.47 5.40 25.48
N HIS A 153 1.71 6.21 24.45
CA HIS A 153 2.92 7.01 24.36
C HIS A 153 2.83 8.22 25.31
N PRO A 154 3.87 8.56 26.08
CA PRO A 154 5.19 7.92 26.16
C PRO A 154 5.33 6.85 27.25
N PHE A 155 4.24 6.44 27.91
CA PHE A 155 4.25 5.62 29.12
C PHE A 155 4.69 4.16 28.91
N TYR A 156 4.92 3.73 27.67
CA TYR A 156 5.48 2.41 27.40
C TYR A 156 6.92 2.24 27.91
N PHE A 157 7.64 3.34 28.24
CA PHE A 157 9.00 3.31 28.77
C PHE A 157 9.31 4.34 29.88
N LYS A 158 8.41 5.29 30.16
CA LYS A 158 8.58 6.30 31.22
C LYS A 158 7.24 6.67 31.85
N THR A 159 7.31 7.14 33.11
CA THR A 159 6.12 7.50 33.91
C THR A 159 5.82 9.01 33.90
N THR A 160 6.68 9.81 33.27
CA THR A 160 6.53 11.26 33.20
C THR A 160 6.26 11.71 31.77
N PHE A 161 5.42 12.71 31.60
CA PHE A 161 5.08 13.32 30.34
C PHE A 161 5.70 14.72 30.26
N SER A 162 6.25 15.08 29.10
CA SER A 162 6.81 16.41 28.83
C SER A 162 6.11 17.06 27.65
N SER A 163 6.25 18.38 27.49
CA SER A 163 5.66 19.11 26.37
C SER A 163 6.13 18.62 25.00
N SER A 164 7.36 18.10 24.89
CA SER A 164 7.87 17.51 23.67
C SER A 164 7.18 16.18 23.32
N ASP A 165 6.70 15.44 24.32
CA ASP A 165 5.99 14.17 24.09
C ASP A 165 4.63 14.41 23.42
N ALA A 166 4.00 15.56 23.63
CA ALA A 166 2.76 15.95 22.95
C ALA A 166 2.94 16.17 21.43
N GLN A 167 4.17 16.41 20.99
CA GLN A 167 4.51 16.68 19.58
C GLN A 167 4.94 15.41 18.82
N VAL A 168 4.99 14.28 19.52
CA VAL A 168 5.37 13.00 18.93
C VAL A 168 4.20 12.37 18.20
N SER A 169 4.46 11.85 17.01
CA SER A 169 3.49 11.07 16.23
C SER A 169 3.97 9.63 16.07
N LEU A 170 3.08 8.68 16.36
CA LEU A 170 3.22 7.31 15.88
C LEU A 170 2.56 7.25 14.48
N ASN A 171 3.21 6.67 13.48
CA ASN A 171 2.76 6.82 12.09
C ASN A 171 2.26 5.52 11.45
N LYS A 172 3.05 4.44 11.50
CA LYS A 172 2.71 3.17 10.86
C LYS A 172 3.21 1.98 11.68
N ILE A 173 2.51 0.86 11.60
CA ILE A 173 2.87 -0.42 12.22
C ILE A 173 3.21 -1.45 11.15
N ALA A 174 4.24 -2.28 11.39
CA ALA A 174 4.55 -3.46 10.59
C ALA A 174 4.75 -4.65 11.52
N VAL A 175 3.96 -5.71 11.34
CA VAL A 175 4.00 -6.93 12.17
C VAL A 175 5.03 -7.90 11.62
N LEU A 176 5.71 -8.62 12.53
CA LEU A 176 6.66 -9.69 12.24
C LEU A 176 5.99 -11.08 12.39
N GLU A 177 6.69 -12.12 11.95
CA GLU A 177 6.14 -13.48 11.94
C GLU A 177 5.78 -14.01 13.33
N ASP A 178 6.55 -13.65 14.35
CA ASP A 178 6.36 -14.03 15.75
C ASP A 178 5.41 -13.08 16.52
N ASN A 179 4.72 -12.18 15.80
CA ASN A 179 3.84 -11.13 16.31
C ASN A 179 4.56 -10.00 17.08
N ARG A 180 5.90 -9.94 17.11
CA ARG A 180 6.58 -8.67 17.37
C ARG A 180 6.19 -7.66 16.31
N PHE A 181 6.39 -6.40 16.56
CA PHE A 181 6.04 -5.38 15.56
C PHE A 181 6.91 -4.14 15.66
N TYR A 182 7.12 -3.52 14.51
CA TYR A 182 7.74 -2.22 14.38
C TYR A 182 6.69 -1.12 14.36
N VAL A 183 7.09 0.05 14.88
CA VAL A 183 6.29 1.29 14.79
C VAL A 183 7.19 2.43 14.38
N THR A 184 6.83 3.13 13.32
CA THR A 184 7.50 4.40 12.97
C THR A 184 7.00 5.51 13.87
N ARG A 185 7.96 6.28 14.39
CA ARG A 185 7.72 7.43 15.26
C ARG A 185 8.46 8.66 14.74
N SER A 186 7.83 9.80 14.77
CA SER A 186 8.44 11.09 14.43
C SER A 186 8.13 12.16 15.48
N GLY A 187 9.04 13.09 15.65
CA GLY A 187 8.87 14.20 16.58
C GLY A 187 10.02 15.21 16.53
N THR A 188 10.11 16.06 17.54
CA THR A 188 11.00 17.23 17.50
C THR A 188 12.30 17.06 18.27
N ASP A 189 12.35 16.15 19.27
CA ASP A 189 13.54 15.92 20.09
C ASP A 189 14.36 14.72 19.57
N ASN A 190 15.25 15.00 18.64
CA ASN A 190 16.06 14.00 17.94
C ASN A 190 17.47 13.83 18.53
N ASN A 191 17.66 14.16 19.83
CA ASN A 191 18.90 13.89 20.52
C ASN A 191 19.16 12.37 20.62
N PRO A 192 20.26 11.83 20.06
CA PRO A 192 20.57 10.39 20.08
C PRO A 192 20.82 9.86 21.49
N GLN A 193 21.11 10.72 22.47
CA GLN A 193 21.31 10.35 23.88
C GLN A 193 20.01 10.37 24.70
N LYS A 194 18.88 10.77 24.10
CA LYS A 194 17.58 10.78 24.77
C LYS A 194 17.23 9.40 25.30
N PHE A 195 16.68 9.34 26.51
CA PHE A 195 16.12 8.10 27.05
C PHE A 195 14.97 7.60 26.17
N GLY A 196 14.99 6.33 25.80
CA GLY A 196 14.02 5.75 24.83
C GLY A 196 14.32 6.08 23.36
N GLY A 197 15.49 6.67 23.06
CA GLY A 197 15.93 7.06 21.72
C GLY A 197 15.38 8.40 21.23
N PRO A 198 15.88 8.87 20.10
CA PRO A 198 15.39 10.09 19.44
C PRO A 198 13.90 9.91 19.05
N ASP A 199 13.17 11.02 18.89
CA ASP A 199 11.76 10.96 18.49
C ASP A 199 11.58 10.35 17.10
N ASP A 200 12.45 10.71 16.15
CA ASP A 200 12.50 10.08 14.83
C ASP A 200 13.12 8.68 14.97
N ALA A 201 12.31 7.66 14.99
CA ALA A 201 12.76 6.29 15.23
C ALA A 201 11.84 5.26 14.61
N VAL A 202 12.38 4.07 14.38
CA VAL A 202 11.62 2.83 14.31
C VAL A 202 11.71 2.13 15.65
N LEU A 203 10.59 1.86 16.29
CA LEU A 203 10.51 1.22 17.60
C LEU A 203 10.17 -0.26 17.41
N LEU A 204 10.81 -1.13 18.19
CA LEU A 204 10.48 -2.55 18.25
C LEU A 204 9.69 -2.84 19.53
N PHE A 205 8.57 -3.53 19.37
CA PHE A 205 7.71 -4.03 20.45
C PHE A 205 7.67 -5.57 20.44
N GLY A 206 7.54 -6.16 21.62
CA GLY A 206 7.26 -7.57 21.79
C GLY A 206 5.85 -7.96 21.37
N SER A 207 5.61 -9.25 21.15
CA SER A 207 4.29 -9.79 20.83
C SER A 207 3.25 -9.57 21.93
N ASP A 208 3.70 -9.32 23.16
CA ASP A 208 2.89 -8.93 24.32
C ASP A 208 2.57 -7.42 24.36
N GLY A 209 3.09 -6.65 23.41
CA GLY A 209 2.92 -5.19 23.31
C GLY A 209 3.91 -4.38 24.17
N LYS A 210 4.87 -5.04 24.86
CA LYS A 210 5.90 -4.30 25.58
C LYS A 210 6.93 -3.69 24.66
N TYR A 211 7.29 -2.44 24.92
CA TYR A 211 8.38 -1.78 24.26
C TYR A 211 9.71 -2.49 24.55
N LEU A 212 10.49 -2.77 23.53
CA LEU A 212 11.79 -3.42 23.63
C LEU A 212 12.93 -2.42 23.43
N THR A 213 13.02 -1.81 22.26
CA THR A 213 14.13 -0.90 21.93
C THR A 213 13.80 -0.03 20.73
N PRO A 214 14.43 1.16 20.59
CA PRO A 214 14.50 1.82 19.29
C PRO A 214 15.54 1.10 18.43
N VAL A 215 15.23 0.90 17.17
CA VAL A 215 16.15 0.30 16.19
C VAL A 215 17.33 1.25 15.98
N SER A 216 18.53 0.73 16.15
CA SER A 216 19.79 1.41 15.80
C SER A 216 20.36 0.77 14.56
N VAL A 217 20.81 1.59 13.61
CA VAL A 217 21.29 1.11 12.30
C VAL A 217 22.81 1.17 12.25
N ASN A 218 23.42 0.04 11.95
CA ASN A 218 24.86 -0.08 11.75
C ASN A 218 25.19 0.24 10.28
N THR A 219 26.15 1.13 10.09
CA THR A 219 26.64 1.53 8.77
C THR A 219 28.18 1.40 8.74
N PRO A 220 28.83 1.49 7.59
CA PRO A 220 30.30 1.54 7.56
C PRO A 220 30.92 2.66 8.41
N SER A 221 30.14 3.71 8.73
CA SER A 221 30.59 4.82 9.59
C SER A 221 30.28 4.61 11.07
N GLY A 222 29.62 3.53 11.46
CA GLY A 222 29.29 3.17 12.83
C GLY A 222 27.81 2.97 13.10
N LEU A 223 27.46 2.81 14.38
CA LEU A 223 26.10 2.56 14.85
C LEU A 223 25.35 3.86 15.12
N PHE A 224 24.24 4.07 14.43
CA PHE A 224 23.44 5.29 14.53
C PHE A 224 22.07 5.03 15.16
N ARG A 225 21.80 5.63 16.32
CA ARG A 225 20.48 5.65 16.96
C ARG A 225 19.52 6.64 16.28
N ASN A 226 20.06 7.71 15.69
CA ASN A 226 19.31 8.76 15.00
C ASN A 226 19.37 8.61 13.46
N TYR A 227 19.43 7.36 12.97
CA TYR A 227 19.48 7.06 11.55
C TYR A 227 18.21 7.51 10.81
N PHE A 228 17.06 7.20 11.38
CA PHE A 228 15.78 7.54 10.81
C PHE A 228 15.52 9.05 10.91
N LYS A 229 14.94 9.61 9.84
CA LYS A 229 14.55 11.03 9.77
C LYS A 229 13.11 11.11 9.32
N GLN A 230 12.22 11.60 10.19
CA GLN A 230 10.78 11.67 9.97
C GLN A 230 10.22 10.41 9.28
N PRO A 231 10.40 9.22 9.87
CA PRO A 231 9.92 7.98 9.28
C PRO A 231 8.40 7.92 9.39
N VAL A 232 7.72 7.64 8.26
CA VAL A 232 6.24 7.62 8.21
C VAL A 232 5.69 6.28 7.78
N GLY A 233 6.14 5.71 6.68
CA GLY A 233 5.74 4.40 6.22
C GLY A 233 6.70 3.31 6.68
N ILE A 234 6.18 2.10 6.90
CA ILE A 234 6.98 0.90 7.14
C ILE A 234 6.22 -0.33 6.67
N SER A 235 6.94 -1.29 6.09
CA SER A 235 6.43 -2.61 5.72
C SER A 235 7.46 -3.67 6.09
N SER A 236 7.04 -4.67 6.82
CA SER A 236 7.82 -5.89 7.00
C SER A 236 7.73 -6.79 5.77
N PHE A 237 8.56 -7.82 5.71
CA PHE A 237 8.47 -8.86 4.68
C PHE A 237 7.42 -9.94 5.02
N VAL A 238 6.69 -9.73 6.11
CA VAL A 238 5.61 -10.62 6.57
C VAL A 238 4.26 -10.01 6.19
N GLN A 239 3.77 -10.35 5.00
CA GLN A 239 2.52 -9.85 4.43
C GLN A 239 1.65 -11.01 3.91
N PRO A 240 0.32 -10.90 3.95
CA PRO A 240 -0.55 -11.89 3.32
C PRO A 240 -0.28 -11.98 1.80
N PRO A 241 -0.39 -13.18 1.21
CA PRO A 241 -0.70 -14.48 1.80
C PRO A 241 0.51 -15.19 2.44
N GLN A 242 1.69 -14.62 2.44
CA GLN A 242 2.96 -15.17 2.95
C GLN A 242 3.19 -16.63 2.52
N ILE A 243 3.65 -16.79 1.30
CA ILE A 243 3.91 -18.10 0.69
C ILE A 243 5.16 -18.77 1.29
N SER A 244 6.15 -18.01 1.74
CA SER A 244 7.36 -18.51 2.38
C SER A 244 7.27 -18.41 3.89
N ALA A 245 7.61 -19.50 4.61
CA ALA A 245 7.81 -19.47 6.05
C ALA A 245 9.16 -18.82 6.39
N GLY A 246 9.30 -18.27 7.60
CA GLY A 246 10.55 -17.71 8.09
C GLY A 246 10.87 -16.34 7.46
N GLY A 247 9.90 -15.45 7.41
CA GLY A 247 10.14 -14.07 6.99
C GLY A 247 11.18 -13.41 7.91
N PRO A 248 12.28 -12.87 7.35
CA PRO A 248 13.28 -12.18 8.15
C PRO A 248 12.68 -10.91 8.77
N ASP A 249 13.27 -10.44 9.87
CA ASP A 249 12.91 -9.18 10.53
C ASP A 249 13.31 -7.93 9.70
N HIS A 250 13.57 -8.10 8.40
CA HIS A 250 13.81 -7.02 7.46
C HIS A 250 12.59 -6.14 7.31
N PHE A 251 12.80 -4.88 7.00
CA PHE A 251 11.71 -3.96 6.68
C PHE A 251 12.12 -2.92 5.65
N VAL A 252 11.13 -2.38 4.97
CA VAL A 252 11.25 -1.18 4.13
C VAL A 252 10.62 -0.04 4.90
N PHE A 253 11.26 1.13 4.92
CA PHE A 253 10.66 2.33 5.50
C PHE A 253 10.73 3.51 4.55
N THR A 254 9.85 4.48 4.78
CA THR A 254 9.83 5.75 4.05
C THR A 254 10.06 6.93 4.98
N SER A 255 10.71 7.95 4.46
CA SER A 255 11.00 9.23 5.13
C SER A 255 10.41 10.39 4.34
N ILE A 256 9.80 11.34 5.03
CA ILE A 256 9.33 12.58 4.41
C ILE A 256 10.28 13.76 4.69
N SER A 257 11.41 13.53 5.34
CA SER A 257 12.37 14.57 5.66
C SER A 257 12.93 15.24 4.40
N GLU A 258 12.91 16.54 4.36
CA GLU A 258 13.53 17.35 3.27
C GLU A 258 15.06 17.24 3.27
N ASN A 259 15.66 16.89 4.43
CA ASN A 259 17.10 16.75 4.59
C ASN A 259 17.63 15.37 4.16
N THR A 260 16.78 14.50 3.61
CA THR A 260 17.13 13.14 3.21
C THR A 260 16.93 12.99 1.70
N SER A 261 18.01 12.75 0.95
CA SER A 261 17.94 12.53 -0.49
C SER A 261 17.41 11.13 -0.86
N ILE A 262 17.72 10.10 -0.05
CA ILE A 262 17.22 8.73 -0.22
C ILE A 262 16.11 8.51 0.79
N LYS A 263 14.86 8.62 0.34
CA LYS A 263 13.68 8.63 1.21
C LYS A 263 13.03 7.27 1.41
N VAL A 264 13.40 6.26 0.63
CA VAL A 264 12.91 4.88 0.76
C VAL A 264 14.10 3.96 0.85
N GLN A 265 14.16 3.14 1.89
CA GLN A 265 15.29 2.27 2.13
C GLN A 265 14.84 0.93 2.69
N ILE A 266 15.60 -0.11 2.39
CA ILE A 266 15.45 -1.45 2.97
C ILE A 266 16.47 -1.56 4.10
N ILE A 267 16.02 -2.02 5.26
CA ILE A 267 16.86 -2.31 6.41
C ILE A 267 16.86 -3.81 6.63
N ASP A 268 18.03 -4.40 6.53
CA ASP A 268 18.24 -5.81 6.79
C ASP A 268 18.50 -6.05 8.28
N TYR A 269 17.92 -7.12 8.81
CA TYR A 269 18.24 -7.67 10.11
C TYR A 269 19.20 -8.83 9.91
N ILE A 270 20.39 -8.73 10.48
CA ILE A 270 21.47 -9.69 10.30
C ILE A 270 21.85 -10.27 11.65
N GLU A 271 21.64 -11.57 11.84
CA GLU A 271 22.11 -12.30 13.01
C GLU A 271 23.54 -12.79 12.79
N THR A 272 24.37 -12.56 13.79
CA THR A 272 25.76 -13.04 13.84
C THR A 272 26.03 -13.71 15.18
N ASP A 273 27.13 -14.45 15.29
CA ASP A 273 27.59 -15.04 16.57
C ASP A 273 27.84 -13.97 17.68
N PHE A 274 27.93 -12.70 17.31
CA PHE A 274 28.19 -11.57 18.22
C PHE A 274 26.92 -10.76 18.53
N GLY A 275 25.76 -11.17 18.02
CA GLY A 275 24.49 -10.48 18.18
C GLY A 275 23.85 -10.08 16.85
N ALA A 276 22.69 -9.42 16.95
CA ALA A 276 21.91 -8.98 15.80
C ALA A 276 22.17 -7.50 15.50
N ASN A 277 22.24 -7.18 14.21
CA ASN A 277 22.41 -5.83 13.68
C ASN A 277 21.31 -5.49 12.67
N TYR A 278 20.98 -4.20 12.59
CA TYR A 278 20.18 -3.65 11.49
C TYR A 278 21.11 -2.87 10.57
N GLU A 279 21.09 -3.16 9.27
CA GLU A 279 21.98 -2.55 8.29
C GLU A 279 21.21 -2.09 7.05
N PRO A 280 21.55 -0.95 6.43
CA PRO A 280 20.94 -0.57 5.16
C PRO A 280 21.34 -1.60 4.10
N ARG A 281 20.34 -2.14 3.36
CA ARG A 281 20.60 -3.02 2.24
C ARG A 281 21.36 -2.27 1.15
N ILE A 282 22.48 -2.81 0.73
CA ILE A 282 23.18 -2.31 -0.45
C ILE A 282 22.43 -2.80 -1.69
N LEU A 283 21.81 -1.88 -2.40
CA LEU A 283 21.18 -2.16 -3.68
C LEU A 283 22.21 -1.99 -4.81
N PHE A 284 22.00 -2.72 -5.90
CA PHE A 284 22.82 -2.54 -7.10
C PHE A 284 22.69 -1.11 -7.63
N GLU A 285 23.79 -0.58 -8.17
CA GLU A 285 23.74 0.70 -8.86
C GLU A 285 22.74 0.64 -10.03
N SER A 286 22.11 1.77 -10.31
CA SER A 286 21.17 1.88 -11.42
C SER A 286 21.92 1.60 -12.75
N ASP A 287 21.52 0.54 -13.45
CA ASP A 287 22.01 0.21 -14.79
C ASP A 287 20.88 0.49 -15.78
N ALA A 288 21.02 1.56 -16.57
CA ALA A 288 20.02 1.98 -17.56
C ALA A 288 19.79 0.94 -18.67
N THR A 289 20.68 -0.05 -18.82
CA THR A 289 20.47 -1.18 -19.75
C THR A 289 19.49 -2.21 -19.17
N VAL A 290 19.32 -2.23 -17.85
CA VAL A 290 18.46 -3.16 -17.10
C VAL A 290 17.18 -2.50 -16.64
N SER A 291 17.22 -1.27 -16.12
CA SER A 291 16.05 -0.51 -15.65
C SER A 291 16.28 1.00 -15.77
N ASP A 292 15.21 1.75 -15.98
CA ASP A 292 15.25 3.22 -16.05
C ASP A 292 15.19 3.90 -14.69
N GLY A 293 15.05 3.15 -13.57
CA GLY A 293 14.98 3.72 -12.23
C GLY A 293 15.38 2.75 -11.15
N ASN A 294 15.73 3.31 -9.98
CA ASN A 294 16.12 2.56 -8.80
C ASN A 294 15.44 3.14 -7.54
N LEU A 295 15.17 2.28 -6.55
CA LEU A 295 14.52 2.65 -5.29
C LEU A 295 15.31 3.69 -4.50
N THR A 296 16.64 3.59 -4.50
CA THR A 296 17.54 4.47 -3.74
C THR A 296 18.12 5.61 -4.58
N GLU A 297 17.52 5.90 -5.72
CA GLU A 297 17.89 7.06 -6.53
C GLU A 297 17.69 8.37 -5.73
N PRO A 298 18.72 9.23 -5.62
CA PRO A 298 18.60 10.47 -4.87
C PRO A 298 17.48 11.36 -5.40
N ASN A 299 16.67 11.89 -4.51
CA ASN A 299 15.54 12.79 -4.81
C ASN A 299 14.44 12.21 -5.72
N LYS A 300 14.41 10.89 -5.87
CA LYS A 300 13.35 10.19 -6.63
C LYS A 300 11.98 10.48 -6.05
N PHE A 301 11.87 10.49 -4.74
CA PHE A 301 10.62 10.71 -4.03
C PHE A 301 10.55 12.11 -3.41
N SER A 302 9.34 12.68 -3.38
CA SER A 302 9.06 13.95 -2.73
C SER A 302 8.49 13.74 -1.32
N GLU A 303 7.38 13.02 -1.22
CA GLU A 303 6.68 12.71 0.03
C GLU A 303 6.17 11.26 0.01
N PRO A 304 7.07 10.25 0.09
CA PRO A 304 6.66 8.85 0.09
C PRO A 304 6.04 8.50 1.45
N VAL A 305 4.72 8.47 1.50
CA VAL A 305 3.96 8.28 2.75
C VAL A 305 3.66 6.81 3.07
N SER A 306 3.68 5.94 2.09
CA SER A 306 3.38 4.52 2.27
C SER A 306 4.31 3.64 1.45
N THR A 307 4.65 2.48 2.01
CA THR A 307 5.35 1.40 1.33
C THR A 307 4.76 0.07 1.72
N LEU A 308 4.83 -0.90 0.82
CA LEU A 308 4.40 -2.27 1.04
C LEU A 308 5.36 -3.24 0.33
N VAL A 309 5.72 -4.32 1.00
CA VAL A 309 6.35 -5.49 0.38
C VAL A 309 5.28 -6.53 0.13
N THR A 310 5.19 -7.11 -1.07
CA THR A 310 4.16 -8.11 -1.37
C THR A 310 4.49 -9.46 -0.74
N GLY A 311 3.47 -10.16 -0.22
CA GLY A 311 3.62 -11.46 0.48
C GLY A 311 3.44 -12.68 -0.40
N ASP A 312 3.31 -12.52 -1.72
CA ASP A 312 3.02 -13.58 -2.69
C ASP A 312 4.29 -14.27 -3.25
N GLY A 313 5.45 -13.97 -2.66
CA GLY A 313 6.76 -14.50 -3.10
C GLY A 313 7.43 -13.67 -4.19
N THR A 314 6.76 -12.71 -4.81
CA THR A 314 7.40 -11.77 -5.76
C THR A 314 8.25 -10.75 -5.03
N ASN A 315 7.90 -10.45 -3.77
CA ASN A 315 8.56 -9.44 -2.94
C ASN A 315 8.71 -8.08 -3.64
N PHE A 316 7.71 -7.69 -4.44
CA PHE A 316 7.67 -6.36 -5.00
C PHE A 316 7.58 -5.33 -3.87
N ILE A 317 8.22 -4.20 -4.07
CA ILE A 317 8.15 -3.05 -3.17
C ILE A 317 7.31 -1.99 -3.84
N PHE A 318 6.18 -1.66 -3.23
CA PHE A 318 5.31 -0.59 -3.67
C PHE A 318 5.57 0.66 -2.83
N VAL A 319 5.51 1.82 -3.48
CA VAL A 319 5.67 3.12 -2.81
C VAL A 319 4.59 4.06 -3.33
N VAL A 320 3.93 4.76 -2.41
CA VAL A 320 2.98 5.83 -2.72
C VAL A 320 3.60 7.16 -2.33
N ASP A 321 3.76 8.06 -3.31
CA ASP A 321 4.25 9.43 -3.09
C ASP A 321 3.07 10.40 -3.16
N ARG A 322 2.72 10.98 -2.01
CA ARG A 322 1.58 11.86 -1.84
C ARG A 322 1.72 13.19 -2.60
N SER A 323 2.92 13.77 -2.61
CA SER A 323 3.15 15.05 -3.29
C SER A 323 3.28 14.90 -4.80
N LYS A 324 3.67 13.73 -5.28
CA LYS A 324 3.74 13.43 -6.72
C LYS A 324 2.46 12.82 -7.28
N ASP A 325 1.46 12.57 -6.41
CA ASP A 325 0.21 11.90 -6.79
C ASP A 325 0.49 10.61 -7.58
N SER A 326 1.44 9.77 -7.09
CA SER A 326 1.99 8.66 -7.88
C SER A 326 2.23 7.40 -7.07
N PHE A 327 2.09 6.28 -7.77
CA PHE A 327 2.42 4.93 -7.33
C PHE A 327 3.64 4.42 -8.07
N TYR A 328 4.54 3.76 -7.35
CA TYR A 328 5.77 3.18 -7.87
C TYR A 328 5.87 1.71 -7.51
N GLN A 329 6.45 0.92 -8.42
CA GLN A 329 6.75 -0.49 -8.21
C GLN A 329 8.21 -0.78 -8.44
N PHE A 330 8.82 -1.49 -7.48
CA PHE A 330 10.21 -1.95 -7.53
C PHE A 330 10.29 -3.44 -7.24
N THR A 331 11.36 -4.05 -7.69
CA THR A 331 11.77 -5.37 -7.25
C THR A 331 12.43 -5.30 -5.86
N VAL A 332 12.60 -6.43 -5.21
CA VAL A 332 13.36 -6.54 -3.94
C VAL A 332 14.83 -6.13 -4.07
N THR A 333 15.37 -6.11 -5.29
CA THR A 333 16.73 -5.62 -5.60
C THR A 333 16.77 -4.13 -5.91
N GLY A 334 15.64 -3.43 -5.79
CA GLY A 334 15.51 -1.99 -5.97
C GLY A 334 15.32 -1.51 -7.41
N LEU A 335 15.27 -2.39 -8.41
CA LEU A 335 15.02 -2.00 -9.79
C LEU A 335 13.56 -1.60 -9.99
N GLU A 336 13.31 -0.47 -10.62
CA GLU A 336 11.94 -0.02 -10.91
C GLU A 336 11.31 -0.81 -12.05
N GLY A 337 10.05 -1.20 -11.85
CA GLY A 337 9.24 -1.88 -12.84
C GLY A 337 9.18 -3.40 -12.69
N VAL A 338 8.78 -4.05 -13.76
CA VAL A 338 8.51 -5.50 -13.83
C VAL A 338 9.43 -6.15 -14.85
N LYS A 339 9.93 -7.33 -14.53
CA LYS A 339 10.71 -8.12 -15.48
C LYS A 339 9.86 -8.45 -16.72
N PRO A 340 10.36 -8.23 -17.92
CA PRO A 340 9.61 -8.55 -19.13
C PRO A 340 9.33 -10.05 -19.23
N PRO A 341 8.21 -10.44 -19.89
CA PRO A 341 7.88 -11.85 -20.12
C PRO A 341 8.99 -12.59 -20.88
N THR A 342 9.07 -13.90 -20.69
CA THR A 342 10.02 -14.74 -21.43
C THR A 342 9.77 -14.61 -22.93
N GLY A 343 10.82 -14.36 -23.70
CA GLY A 343 10.74 -14.17 -25.16
C GLY A 343 10.43 -12.74 -25.60
N ALA A 344 10.36 -11.78 -24.69
CA ALA A 344 10.30 -10.37 -25.04
C ALA A 344 11.54 -9.93 -25.82
N ALA A 345 11.37 -8.94 -26.72
CA ALA A 345 12.47 -8.39 -27.53
C ALA A 345 13.54 -7.67 -26.72
N SER A 346 13.20 -7.21 -25.51
CA SER A 346 14.09 -6.53 -24.57
C SER A 346 14.13 -7.29 -23.25
N VAL A 347 15.29 -7.33 -22.62
CA VAL A 347 15.49 -7.83 -21.26
C VAL A 347 15.31 -6.72 -20.20
N LYS A 348 15.16 -5.48 -20.65
CA LYS A 348 15.02 -4.32 -19.79
C LYS A 348 13.68 -4.36 -19.05
N TYR A 349 13.71 -4.07 -17.76
CA TYR A 349 12.52 -3.97 -16.93
C TYR A 349 11.58 -2.89 -17.48
N GLN A 350 10.30 -3.19 -17.50
CA GLN A 350 9.27 -2.28 -17.98
C GLN A 350 8.69 -1.50 -16.81
N LEU A 351 8.68 -0.18 -16.92
CA LEU A 351 8.12 0.67 -15.88
C LEU A 351 6.61 0.39 -15.75
N ALA A 352 6.21 0.11 -14.52
CA ALA A 352 4.82 -0.10 -14.14
C ALA A 352 4.31 1.02 -13.20
N SER A 353 5.19 1.97 -12.84
CA SER A 353 4.84 3.14 -12.03
C SER A 353 3.92 4.06 -12.82
N PHE A 354 2.90 4.61 -12.14
CA PHE A 354 1.91 5.49 -12.77
C PHE A 354 1.31 6.46 -11.77
N GLY A 355 0.51 7.41 -12.26
CA GLY A 355 -0.20 8.39 -11.45
C GLY A 355 -0.24 9.75 -12.11
N GLY A 356 -0.25 10.78 -11.28
CA GLY A 356 -0.38 12.18 -11.62
C GLY A 356 -1.68 12.76 -11.08
N LYS A 357 -1.67 14.07 -10.83
CA LYS A 357 -2.78 14.76 -10.20
C LYS A 357 -4.05 14.74 -11.04
N GLY A 358 -5.16 14.30 -10.45
CA GLY A 358 -6.47 14.33 -11.12
C GLY A 358 -7.51 13.42 -10.48
N THR A 359 -8.63 13.27 -11.17
CA THR A 359 -9.79 12.44 -10.76
C THR A 359 -10.02 11.25 -11.69
N GLY A 360 -9.21 11.09 -12.74
CA GLY A 360 -9.27 9.96 -13.65
C GLY A 360 -8.98 8.62 -12.95
N LEU A 361 -9.21 7.51 -13.66
CA LEU A 361 -9.11 6.17 -13.09
C LEU A 361 -7.67 5.73 -12.75
N SER A 362 -6.65 6.36 -13.36
CA SER A 362 -5.23 6.15 -13.10
C SER A 362 -4.54 7.42 -12.56
N GLN A 363 -5.32 8.38 -12.12
CA GLN A 363 -4.84 9.61 -11.50
C GLN A 363 -5.22 9.63 -10.03
N PHE A 364 -4.46 10.39 -9.23
CA PHE A 364 -4.67 10.49 -7.78
C PHE A 364 -4.74 11.95 -7.34
N ASN A 365 -5.23 12.16 -6.14
CA ASN A 365 -5.15 13.41 -5.42
C ASN A 365 -4.76 13.10 -3.97
N LYS A 366 -3.49 13.32 -3.63
CA LYS A 366 -2.92 13.02 -2.33
C LYS A 366 -3.15 11.57 -1.88
N PRO A 367 -2.68 10.58 -2.64
CA PRO A 367 -2.78 9.18 -2.23
C PRO A 367 -2.01 8.94 -0.93
N THR A 368 -2.51 8.04 -0.06
CA THR A 368 -2.01 7.90 1.32
C THR A 368 -1.50 6.52 1.65
N ALA A 369 -2.05 5.47 1.06
CA ALA A 369 -1.70 4.10 1.42
C ALA A 369 -1.87 3.13 0.26
N VAL A 370 -1.16 2.00 0.34
CA VAL A 370 -1.23 0.90 -0.62
C VAL A 370 -1.35 -0.43 0.11
N ALA A 371 -2.20 -1.32 -0.44
CA ALA A 371 -2.28 -2.72 -0.06
C ALA A 371 -2.23 -3.60 -1.31
N TYR A 372 -1.96 -4.89 -1.11
CA TYR A 372 -1.89 -5.88 -2.19
C TYR A 372 -2.54 -7.19 -1.77
N LYS A 373 -3.44 -7.68 -2.61
CA LYS A 373 -4.10 -8.96 -2.39
C LYS A 373 -4.50 -9.57 -3.75
N ASN A 374 -4.22 -10.85 -3.93
CA ASN A 374 -4.62 -11.63 -5.11
C ASN A 374 -4.26 -10.95 -6.44
N ARG A 375 -3.03 -10.40 -6.52
CA ARG A 375 -2.52 -9.66 -7.69
C ARG A 375 -3.28 -8.36 -7.99
N ILE A 376 -4.02 -7.85 -7.03
CA ILE A 376 -4.69 -6.55 -7.09
C ILE A 376 -3.98 -5.59 -6.14
N VAL A 377 -3.56 -4.46 -6.67
CA VAL A 377 -3.05 -3.32 -5.91
C VAL A 377 -4.24 -2.44 -5.54
N TRP A 378 -4.33 -2.07 -4.27
CA TRP A 378 -5.35 -1.20 -3.70
C TRP A 378 -4.68 0.09 -3.23
N ILE A 379 -5.20 1.25 -3.63
CA ILE A 379 -4.62 2.55 -3.30
C ILE A 379 -5.70 3.45 -2.69
N CYS A 380 -5.44 3.95 -1.48
CA CYS A 380 -6.25 5.02 -0.88
C CYS A 380 -5.94 6.34 -1.58
N ASP A 381 -6.90 6.87 -2.30
CA ASP A 381 -6.86 8.17 -2.98
C ASP A 381 -7.66 9.19 -2.16
N ALA A 382 -7.05 9.60 -1.02
CA ALA A 382 -7.74 10.32 0.06
C ALA A 382 -8.34 11.65 -0.39
N GLY A 383 -7.61 12.43 -1.20
CA GLY A 383 -8.12 13.71 -1.69
C GLY A 383 -9.28 13.59 -2.69
N ASN A 384 -9.52 12.39 -3.22
CA ASN A 384 -10.69 12.06 -4.04
C ASN A 384 -11.71 11.19 -3.29
N GLN A 385 -11.51 10.93 -2.00
CA GLN A 385 -12.45 10.20 -1.11
C GLN A 385 -12.78 8.80 -1.63
N ARG A 386 -11.77 8.08 -2.14
CA ARG A 386 -11.99 6.78 -2.79
C ARG A 386 -10.83 5.82 -2.57
N VAL A 387 -11.11 4.54 -2.76
CA VAL A 387 -10.09 3.50 -2.92
C VAL A 387 -10.14 2.99 -4.36
N LEU A 388 -8.99 3.00 -5.03
CA LEU A 388 -8.82 2.50 -6.39
C LEU A 388 -8.14 1.12 -6.36
N ARG A 389 -8.48 0.29 -7.33
CA ARG A 389 -7.94 -1.06 -7.49
C ARG A 389 -7.32 -1.19 -8.87
N PHE A 390 -6.17 -1.87 -8.94
CA PHE A 390 -5.44 -2.05 -10.19
C PHE A 390 -4.92 -3.48 -10.31
N LYS A 391 -4.91 -3.99 -11.52
CA LYS A 391 -4.32 -5.29 -11.85
C LYS A 391 -3.33 -5.14 -12.98
N LEU A 392 -2.19 -5.82 -12.87
CA LEU A 392 -1.16 -5.78 -13.90
C LEU A 392 -1.65 -6.51 -15.16
N THR A 393 -1.35 -5.99 -16.34
CA THR A 393 -1.76 -6.61 -17.62
C THR A 393 -1.28 -8.06 -17.75
N THR A 394 -0.10 -8.38 -17.21
CA THR A 394 0.45 -9.74 -17.18
C THR A 394 -0.30 -10.71 -16.27
N ASP A 395 -1.17 -10.22 -15.41
CA ASP A 395 -1.92 -11.02 -14.41
C ASP A 395 -3.36 -11.37 -14.85
N PHE A 396 -3.75 -10.97 -16.06
CA PHE A 396 -5.07 -11.29 -16.63
C PHE A 396 -5.10 -12.64 -17.36
N GLN A 397 -4.07 -13.45 -17.22
CA GLN A 397 -3.99 -14.77 -17.86
C GLN A 397 -4.69 -15.85 -17.05
#